data_2f5eccdf898cec4fe16b3b6875ffd4d2
#
_entry.id   2f5eccdf898cec4fe16b3b6875ffd4d2
#
_cell.length_a   1.000
_cell.length_b   1.000
_cell.length_c   1.000
_cell.angle_alpha   90.00
_cell.angle_beta   90.00
_cell.angle_gamma   90.00
#
_symmetry.space_group_name_H-M   'P 1'
#
loop_
_entity.id
_entity.type
_entity.pdbx_description
1 polymer ?
#
loop_
_entity_poly.entity_id
_entity_poly.type
_entity_poly.pdbx_seq_one_letter_code
_entity_poly.pdbx_strand_id
1 'polypeptide(L)'
;MTHFKDQNLDFPNLINNHISKATYYRFFIEDYIPRDIKTLVYLDCDIVCINNPENILNSISEQINDKKITVGVATEYVKSEHTKEVFERLELESHSYFNAGVMVINYQRWLDQKLKYTLLTLMDKIYDKINFWDQDVLNKYFDGDYLEISNYL
;
A
#
# COMPACT_ATOMS: atom_id res chain seq x y z
N MET A 1 20.47 13.44 -2.22
CA MET A 1 19.79 12.42 -1.42
C MET A 1 18.88 13.16 -0.45
N THR A 2 17.57 13.09 -0.65
CA THR A 2 16.58 13.74 0.23
C THR A 2 16.34 12.82 1.42
N HIS A 3 16.63 13.29 2.62
CA HIS A 3 16.32 12.55 3.85
C HIS A 3 14.87 12.79 4.23
N PHE A 4 14.15 11.74 4.61
CA PHE A 4 12.84 11.84 5.20
C PHE A 4 12.92 12.71 6.46
N LYS A 5 12.10 13.76 6.52
CA LYS A 5 11.97 14.59 7.73
C LYS A 5 10.82 14.02 8.54
N ASP A 6 11.15 13.38 9.64
CA ASP A 6 10.17 12.99 10.64
C ASP A 6 9.42 14.25 11.10
N GLN A 7 8.11 14.27 10.84
CA GLN A 7 7.25 15.43 11.18
C GLN A 7 6.73 15.32 12.62
N ASN A 8 7.44 14.62 13.53
CA ASN A 8 6.99 14.29 14.89
C ASN A 8 5.65 13.53 14.91
N LEU A 9 5.39 12.72 13.88
CA LEU A 9 4.22 11.86 13.84
C LEU A 9 4.44 10.65 14.74
N ASP A 10 3.43 10.33 15.53
CA ASP A 10 3.42 9.11 16.33
C ASP A 10 2.92 7.95 15.45
N PHE A 11 3.87 7.11 15.03
CA PHE A 11 3.56 5.90 14.27
C PHE A 11 3.38 4.73 15.23
N PRO A 12 2.39 3.84 15.00
CA PRO A 12 2.26 2.61 15.76
C PRO A 12 3.58 1.84 15.77
N ASN A 13 4.13 1.66 16.97
CA ASN A 13 5.38 0.95 17.15
C ASN A 13 5.06 -0.39 17.82
N LEU A 14 4.97 -1.45 17.02
CA LEU A 14 4.70 -2.78 17.55
C LEU A 14 5.95 -3.31 18.27
N ILE A 15 5.86 -3.42 19.58
CA ILE A 15 6.95 -3.86 20.46
C ILE A 15 7.38 -5.28 20.05
N ASN A 16 8.69 -5.48 19.89
CA ASN A 16 9.38 -6.72 19.51
C ASN A 16 9.44 -7.08 18.02
N ASN A 17 9.22 -6.15 17.10
CA ASN A 17 9.41 -6.41 15.67
C ASN A 17 10.61 -5.66 15.10
N HIS A 18 11.35 -6.32 14.21
CA HIS A 18 12.53 -5.78 13.53
C HIS A 18 12.16 -4.75 12.44
N ILE A 19 10.86 -4.49 12.24
CA ILE A 19 10.35 -3.58 11.22
C ILE A 19 10.37 -2.17 11.78
N SER A 20 10.91 -1.25 11.00
CA SER A 20 11.08 0.15 11.39
C SER A 20 9.87 1.00 10.99
N LYS A 21 9.75 2.20 11.59
CA LYS A 21 8.79 3.23 11.16
C LYS A 21 8.88 3.59 9.66
N ALA A 22 9.94 3.15 8.99
CA ALA A 22 10.17 3.40 7.57
C ALA A 22 9.08 2.80 6.66
N THR A 23 8.33 1.78 7.11
CA THR A 23 7.22 1.22 6.36
C THR A 23 6.14 2.26 6.06
N TYR A 24 5.89 3.18 6.99
CA TYR A 24 4.92 4.26 6.81
C TYR A 24 5.39 5.36 5.85
N TYR A 25 6.68 5.40 5.46
CA TYR A 25 7.20 6.45 4.59
C TYR A 25 6.59 6.44 3.20
N ARG A 26 6.00 5.32 2.77
CA ARG A 26 5.26 5.26 1.51
C ARG A 26 4.01 6.16 1.49
N PHE A 27 3.45 6.52 2.64
CA PHE A 27 2.34 7.49 2.69
C PHE A 27 2.76 8.89 2.21
N PHE A 28 4.05 9.19 2.28
CA PHE A 28 4.63 10.50 1.98
C PHE A 28 5.23 10.59 0.57
N ILE A 29 4.91 9.70 -0.34
CA ILE A 29 5.47 9.70 -1.71
C ILE A 29 5.25 11.03 -2.41
N GLU A 30 4.15 11.75 -2.14
CA GLU A 30 3.85 13.06 -2.72
C GLU A 30 4.82 14.18 -2.30
N ASP A 31 5.58 13.99 -1.23
CA ASP A 31 6.57 14.97 -0.76
C ASP A 31 7.90 14.84 -1.54
N TYR A 32 8.11 13.73 -2.25
CA TYR A 32 9.38 13.38 -2.88
C TYR A 32 9.28 13.16 -4.39
N ILE A 33 8.12 12.81 -4.90
CA ILE A 33 7.88 12.47 -6.30
C ILE A 33 7.27 13.68 -7.02
N PRO A 34 7.80 14.09 -8.20
CA PRO A 34 7.23 15.15 -9.00
C PRO A 34 5.77 14.86 -9.38
N ARG A 35 4.94 15.92 -9.34
CA ARG A 35 3.48 15.77 -9.53
C ARG A 35 3.03 15.46 -10.96
N ASP A 36 3.91 15.58 -11.95
CA ASP A 36 3.67 15.29 -13.37
C ASP A 36 3.82 13.79 -13.70
N ILE A 37 4.34 12.99 -12.78
CA ILE A 37 4.40 11.54 -12.93
C ILE A 37 2.99 10.95 -12.91
N LYS A 38 2.71 10.02 -13.82
CA LYS A 38 1.39 9.38 -13.95
C LYS A 38 1.28 8.10 -13.13
N THR A 39 2.30 7.26 -13.23
CA THR A 39 2.33 5.93 -12.60
C THR A 39 3.62 5.75 -11.83
N LEU A 40 3.53 5.16 -10.65
CA LEU A 40 4.67 4.74 -9.84
C LEU A 40 4.64 3.24 -9.63
N VAL A 41 5.82 2.65 -9.53
CA VAL A 41 5.98 1.30 -9.01
C VAL A 41 6.70 1.40 -7.67
N TYR A 42 6.03 0.93 -6.62
CA TYR A 42 6.63 0.76 -5.31
C TYR A 42 7.09 -0.68 -5.15
N LEU A 43 8.31 -0.86 -4.69
CA LEU A 43 8.89 -2.17 -4.37
C LEU A 43 9.52 -2.10 -2.98
N ASP A 44 9.27 -3.09 -2.14
CA ASP A 44 10.02 -3.27 -0.91
C ASP A 44 11.50 -3.59 -1.25
N CYS A 45 12.41 -3.23 -0.36
CA CYS A 45 13.84 -3.32 -0.63
C CYS A 45 14.40 -4.77 -0.67
N ASP A 46 13.60 -5.74 -0.30
CA ASP A 46 13.90 -7.18 -0.33
C ASP A 46 13.28 -7.92 -1.53
N ILE A 47 12.62 -7.18 -2.45
CA ILE A 47 12.09 -7.72 -3.71
C ILE A 47 13.21 -7.90 -4.73
N VAL A 48 13.23 -9.06 -5.38
CA VAL A 48 14.17 -9.40 -6.46
C VAL A 48 13.42 -9.68 -7.75
N CYS A 49 13.69 -8.87 -8.79
CA CYS A 49 13.16 -9.12 -10.12
C CYS A 49 14.01 -10.19 -10.82
N ILE A 50 13.43 -11.34 -11.13
CA ILE A 50 14.11 -12.45 -11.82
C ILE A 50 14.01 -12.36 -13.35
N ASN A 51 13.05 -11.55 -13.86
CA ASN A 51 12.86 -11.29 -15.29
C ASN A 51 12.65 -9.78 -15.51
N ASN A 52 12.70 -9.32 -16.76
CA ASN A 52 12.37 -7.93 -17.08
C ASN A 52 10.85 -7.70 -16.88
N PRO A 53 10.43 -6.87 -15.91
CA PRO A 53 9.04 -6.64 -15.60
C PRO A 53 8.36 -5.59 -16.49
N GLU A 54 9.08 -4.94 -17.41
CA GLU A 54 8.63 -3.74 -18.13
C GLU A 54 7.26 -3.92 -18.81
N ASN A 55 7.10 -4.99 -19.58
CA ASN A 55 5.85 -5.24 -20.30
C ASN A 55 4.67 -5.48 -19.36
N ILE A 56 4.92 -6.18 -18.26
CA ILE A 56 3.90 -6.48 -17.24
C ILE A 56 3.49 -5.20 -16.53
N LEU A 57 4.46 -4.39 -16.10
CA LEU A 57 4.21 -3.13 -15.41
C LEU A 57 3.46 -2.12 -16.29
N ASN A 58 3.81 -2.06 -17.59
CA ASN A 58 3.09 -1.24 -18.56
C ASN A 58 1.63 -1.69 -18.72
N SER A 59 1.39 -2.99 -18.86
CA SER A 59 0.02 -3.53 -18.96
C SER A 59 -0.81 -3.25 -17.70
N ILE A 60 -0.22 -3.41 -16.52
CA ILE A 60 -0.90 -3.08 -15.25
C ILE A 60 -1.18 -1.57 -15.17
N SER A 61 -0.22 -0.74 -15.55
CA SER A 61 -0.36 0.73 -15.57
C SER A 61 -1.53 1.17 -16.48
N GLU A 62 -1.67 0.58 -17.67
CA GLU A 62 -2.79 0.83 -18.57
C GLU A 62 -4.12 0.43 -17.91
N GLN A 63 -4.19 -0.77 -17.34
CA GLN A 63 -5.41 -1.27 -16.70
C GLN A 63 -5.88 -0.41 -15.52
N ILE A 64 -4.97 0.03 -14.63
CA ILE A 64 -5.35 0.89 -13.49
C ILE A 64 -5.83 2.26 -13.94
N ASN A 65 -5.26 2.80 -15.03
CA ASN A 65 -5.68 4.07 -15.60
C ASN A 65 -7.06 3.97 -16.26
N ASP A 66 -7.28 2.97 -17.10
CA ASP A 66 -8.54 2.76 -17.83
C ASP A 66 -9.71 2.49 -16.87
N LYS A 67 -9.49 1.66 -15.86
CA LYS A 67 -10.50 1.33 -14.86
C LYS A 67 -10.66 2.39 -13.76
N LYS A 68 -9.83 3.43 -13.78
CA LYS A 68 -9.78 4.47 -12.74
C LYS A 68 -9.56 3.89 -11.33
N ILE A 69 -8.74 2.87 -11.21
CA ILE A 69 -8.31 2.25 -9.96
C ILE A 69 -7.04 2.97 -9.47
N THR A 70 -6.84 3.06 -8.17
CA THR A 70 -5.69 3.78 -7.60
C THR A 70 -4.46 2.89 -7.47
N VAL A 71 -4.62 1.60 -7.16
CA VAL A 71 -3.50 0.67 -6.95
C VAL A 71 -3.73 -0.68 -7.60
N GLY A 72 -2.67 -1.26 -8.16
CA GLY A 72 -2.59 -2.67 -8.52
C GLY A 72 -1.69 -3.37 -7.52
N VAL A 73 -2.19 -4.42 -6.88
CA VAL A 73 -1.55 -5.16 -5.78
C VAL A 73 -1.87 -6.64 -5.85
N ALA A 74 -1.04 -7.47 -5.23
CA ALA A 74 -1.28 -8.91 -5.13
C ALA A 74 -2.02 -9.24 -3.84
N THR A 75 -3.12 -9.99 -3.95
CA THR A 75 -3.84 -10.49 -2.79
C THR A 75 -2.96 -11.47 -2.00
N GLU A 76 -2.88 -11.28 -0.72
CA GLU A 76 -2.18 -12.17 0.18
C GLU A 76 -3.08 -13.36 0.54
N TYR A 77 -2.64 -14.57 0.17
CA TYR A 77 -3.31 -15.79 0.59
C TYR A 77 -2.95 -16.11 2.04
N VAL A 78 -3.60 -15.44 2.97
CA VAL A 78 -3.47 -15.76 4.40
C VAL A 78 -4.12 -17.12 4.66
N LYS A 79 -3.46 -17.99 5.42
CA LYS A 79 -4.03 -19.28 5.81
C LYS A 79 -5.38 -19.06 6.50
N SER A 80 -6.37 -19.86 6.16
CA SER A 80 -7.81 -19.68 6.49
C SER A 80 -8.14 -19.31 7.95
N GLU A 81 -7.31 -19.69 8.91
CA GLU A 81 -7.50 -19.40 10.33
C GLU A 81 -7.14 -17.95 10.69
N HIS A 82 -6.12 -17.36 10.04
CA HIS A 82 -5.72 -15.96 10.27
C HIS A 82 -6.51 -14.96 9.43
N THR A 83 -7.07 -15.41 8.30
CA THR A 83 -7.81 -14.55 7.38
C THR A 83 -9.02 -13.92 8.07
N LYS A 84 -9.78 -14.75 8.80
CA LYS A 84 -10.98 -14.31 9.51
C LYS A 84 -10.65 -13.26 10.60
N GLU A 85 -9.58 -13.49 11.36
CA GLU A 85 -9.12 -12.56 12.39
C GLU A 85 -8.76 -11.19 11.80
N VAL A 86 -8.02 -11.15 10.68
CA VAL A 86 -7.64 -9.90 10.01
C VAL A 86 -8.86 -9.14 9.50
N PHE A 87 -9.82 -9.83 8.87
CA PHE A 87 -11.03 -9.21 8.35
C PHE A 87 -11.91 -8.65 9.46
N GLU A 88 -12.10 -9.40 10.54
CA GLU A 88 -12.86 -8.95 11.70
C GLU A 88 -12.18 -7.78 12.42
N ARG A 89 -10.86 -7.86 12.64
CA ARG A 89 -10.06 -6.84 13.32
C ARG A 89 -10.09 -5.50 12.58
N LEU A 90 -9.91 -5.54 11.26
CA LEU A 90 -9.90 -4.35 10.41
C LEU A 90 -11.31 -4.00 9.91
N GLU A 91 -12.32 -4.84 10.17
CA GLU A 91 -13.70 -4.63 9.68
C GLU A 91 -13.70 -4.48 8.14
N LEU A 92 -13.06 -5.43 7.42
CA LEU A 92 -13.00 -5.42 5.96
C LEU A 92 -14.28 -6.01 5.37
N GLU A 93 -14.97 -5.22 4.55
CA GLU A 93 -16.21 -5.65 3.89
C GLU A 93 -15.93 -6.54 2.66
N SER A 94 -14.82 -6.30 1.98
CA SER A 94 -14.41 -7.06 0.80
C SER A 94 -13.99 -8.49 1.10
N HIS A 95 -13.65 -8.80 2.35
CA HIS A 95 -13.03 -10.08 2.74
C HIS A 95 -11.76 -10.39 1.92
N SER A 96 -11.01 -9.34 1.58
CA SER A 96 -9.79 -9.40 0.78
C SER A 96 -8.70 -8.61 1.47
N TYR A 97 -7.46 -9.09 1.37
CA TYR A 97 -6.29 -8.47 1.97
C TYR A 97 -5.09 -8.64 1.05
N PHE A 98 -4.41 -7.56 0.71
CA PHE A 98 -3.28 -7.58 -0.21
C PHE A 98 -1.95 -7.37 0.49
N ASN A 99 -0.89 -7.88 -0.13
CA ASN A 99 0.50 -7.60 0.23
C ASN A 99 0.92 -6.24 -0.37
N ALA A 100 1.46 -5.36 0.46
CA ALA A 100 1.86 -4.01 0.06
C ALA A 100 3.32 -3.90 -0.42
N GLY A 101 4.06 -5.02 -0.50
CA GLY A 101 5.47 -5.04 -0.92
C GLY A 101 5.69 -4.75 -2.40
N VAL A 102 4.68 -4.98 -3.25
CA VAL A 102 4.67 -4.61 -4.67
C VAL A 102 3.39 -3.87 -4.98
N MET A 103 3.49 -2.61 -5.40
CA MET A 103 2.33 -1.80 -5.75
C MET A 103 2.58 -1.04 -7.06
N VAL A 104 1.64 -1.13 -7.99
CA VAL A 104 1.58 -0.24 -9.16
C VAL A 104 0.53 0.83 -8.87
N ILE A 105 0.93 2.09 -8.84
CA ILE A 105 0.13 3.19 -8.30
C ILE A 105 -0.23 4.17 -9.42
N ASN A 106 -1.52 4.43 -9.62
CA ASN A 106 -1.98 5.59 -10.38
C ASN A 106 -1.73 6.84 -9.52
N TYR A 107 -0.60 7.50 -9.77
CA TYR A 107 -0.13 8.57 -8.90
C TYR A 107 -1.01 9.82 -8.97
N GLN A 108 -1.63 10.10 -10.11
CA GLN A 108 -2.57 11.23 -10.22
C GLN A 108 -3.79 11.02 -9.31
N ARG A 109 -4.35 9.80 -9.29
CA ARG A 109 -5.45 9.47 -8.37
C ARG A 109 -5.03 9.50 -6.91
N TRP A 110 -3.81 9.06 -6.60
CA TRP A 110 -3.22 9.17 -5.25
C TRP A 110 -3.23 10.63 -4.78
N LEU A 111 -2.80 11.56 -5.63
CA LEU A 111 -2.79 13.00 -5.35
C LEU A 111 -4.21 13.58 -5.22
N ASP A 112 -5.10 13.23 -6.15
CA ASP A 112 -6.49 13.73 -6.18
C ASP A 112 -7.27 13.30 -4.93
N GLN A 113 -7.05 12.10 -4.46
CA GLN A 113 -7.65 11.54 -3.24
C GLN A 113 -6.96 12.04 -1.96
N LYS A 114 -5.88 12.81 -2.07
CA LYS A 114 -5.09 13.33 -0.94
C LYS A 114 -4.66 12.21 0.02
N LEU A 115 -4.17 11.09 -0.55
CA LEU A 115 -3.99 9.85 0.20
C LEU A 115 -3.04 9.98 1.38
N LYS A 116 -2.01 10.81 1.32
CA LYS A 116 -1.16 11.09 2.48
C LYS A 116 -1.99 11.45 3.71
N TYR A 117 -2.85 12.45 3.60
CA TYR A 117 -3.65 12.92 4.73
C TYR A 117 -4.74 11.93 5.13
N THR A 118 -5.35 11.30 4.13
CA THR A 118 -6.41 10.32 4.35
C THR A 118 -5.89 9.08 5.08
N LEU A 119 -4.73 8.55 4.67
CA LEU A 119 -4.09 7.39 5.30
C LEU A 119 -3.60 7.71 6.71
N LEU A 120 -3.00 8.88 6.94
CA LEU A 120 -2.60 9.30 8.28
C LEU A 120 -3.80 9.45 9.22
N THR A 121 -4.89 10.07 8.74
CA THR A 121 -6.13 10.19 9.53
C THR A 121 -6.75 8.81 9.82
N LEU A 122 -6.71 7.90 8.85
CA LEU A 122 -7.20 6.55 9.04
C LEU A 122 -6.33 5.76 10.03
N MET A 123 -5.01 5.88 9.92
CA MET A 123 -4.06 5.29 10.85
C MET A 123 -4.37 5.67 12.30
N ASP A 124 -4.62 6.95 12.56
CA ASP A 124 -5.00 7.41 13.90
C ASP A 124 -6.31 6.79 14.40
N LYS A 125 -7.28 6.63 13.49
CA LYS A 125 -8.59 6.03 13.84
C LYS A 125 -8.54 4.55 14.17
N ILE A 126 -7.64 3.81 13.53
CA ILE A 126 -7.52 2.36 13.70
C ILE A 126 -6.25 1.97 14.47
N TYR A 127 -5.61 2.91 15.16
CA TYR A 127 -4.32 2.75 15.80
C TYR A 127 -4.21 1.44 16.61
N ASP A 128 -5.20 1.16 17.46
CA ASP A 128 -5.24 -0.05 18.31
C ASP A 128 -5.54 -1.34 17.54
N LYS A 129 -5.93 -1.23 16.27
CA LYS A 129 -6.22 -2.37 15.39
C LYS A 129 -5.07 -2.72 14.45
N ILE A 130 -3.98 -1.95 14.46
CA ILE A 130 -2.85 -2.15 13.55
C ILE A 130 -1.93 -3.24 14.09
N ASN A 131 -1.75 -4.31 13.31
CA ASN A 131 -0.80 -5.41 13.57
C ASN A 131 0.28 -5.52 12.49
N PHE A 132 -0.06 -5.12 11.24
CA PHE A 132 0.82 -5.19 10.07
C PHE A 132 1.11 -3.79 9.51
N TRP A 133 1.45 -2.86 10.40
CA TRP A 133 1.92 -1.50 10.10
C TRP A 133 1.07 -0.78 9.04
N ASP A 134 1.73 -0.21 8.04
CA ASP A 134 1.12 0.50 6.93
C ASP A 134 0.27 -0.39 6.01
N GLN A 135 0.57 -1.69 5.94
CA GLN A 135 -0.22 -2.65 5.15
C GLN A 135 -1.66 -2.74 5.65
N ASP A 136 -1.88 -2.75 6.97
CA ASP A 136 -3.24 -2.74 7.55
C ASP A 136 -4.00 -1.46 7.19
N VAL A 137 -3.32 -0.31 7.24
CA VAL A 137 -3.92 0.98 6.92
C VAL A 137 -4.33 1.03 5.44
N LEU A 138 -3.45 0.56 4.55
CA LEU A 138 -3.72 0.49 3.11
C LEU A 138 -4.87 -0.46 2.80
N ASN A 139 -4.88 -1.65 3.40
CA ASN A 139 -5.96 -2.61 3.23
C ASN A 139 -7.29 -2.09 3.76
N LYS A 140 -7.29 -1.40 4.90
CA LYS A 140 -8.52 -0.78 5.43
C LYS A 140 -9.02 0.35 4.55
N TYR A 141 -8.11 1.12 3.94
CA TYR A 141 -8.50 2.21 3.06
C TYR A 141 -9.09 1.70 1.74
N PHE A 142 -8.40 0.78 1.09
CA PHE A 142 -8.81 0.29 -0.22
C PHE A 142 -9.93 -0.74 -0.17
N ASP A 143 -10.01 -1.57 0.86
CA ASP A 143 -11.04 -2.56 1.15
C ASP A 143 -11.65 -3.22 -0.10
N GLY A 144 -10.80 -3.81 -0.94
CA GLY A 144 -11.18 -4.44 -2.20
C GLY A 144 -11.19 -3.51 -3.43
N ASP A 145 -11.07 -2.18 -3.28
CA ASP A 145 -10.97 -1.24 -4.40
C ASP A 145 -9.54 -1.18 -4.96
N TYR A 146 -9.08 -2.28 -5.55
CA TYR A 146 -7.78 -2.40 -6.19
C TYR A 146 -7.80 -3.35 -7.39
N LEU A 147 -6.79 -3.26 -8.26
CA LEU A 147 -6.56 -4.23 -9.32
C LEU A 147 -5.73 -5.40 -8.78
N GLU A 148 -6.29 -6.61 -8.86
CA GLU A 148 -5.57 -7.83 -8.52
C GLU A 148 -4.50 -8.15 -9.58
N ILE A 149 -3.24 -8.30 -9.13
CA ILE A 149 -2.08 -8.55 -10.01
C ILE A 149 -1.31 -9.83 -9.69
N SER A 150 -1.80 -10.70 -8.82
CA SER A 150 -1.10 -11.96 -8.44
C SER A 150 -0.76 -12.85 -9.64
N ASN A 151 -1.54 -12.78 -10.72
CA ASN A 151 -1.29 -13.55 -11.93
C ASN A 151 -0.08 -13.05 -12.75
N TYR A 152 0.50 -11.91 -12.38
CA TYR A 152 1.63 -11.29 -13.07
C TYR A 152 2.94 -11.39 -12.29
N LEU A 153 2.90 -11.85 -11.03
CA LEU A 153 4.05 -11.89 -10.10
C LEU A 153 4.57 -13.35 -9.87
#